data_d45916afbf5c0b9adc5dffc4ddf8ee44
#
_entry.id   d45916afbf5c0b9adc5dffc4ddf8ee44
#
_cell.length_a   1.000
_cell.length_b   1.000
_cell.length_c   1.000
_cell.angle_alpha   90.00
_cell.angle_beta   90.00
_cell.angle_gamma   90.00
#
_symmetry.space_group_name_H-M   'P 1'
#
loop_
_entity.id
_entity.type
_entity.pdbx_description
1 polymer ?
#
loop_
_entity_poly.entity_id
_entity_poly.type
_entity_poly.pdbx_seq_one_letter_code
_entity_poly.pdbx_strand_id
1 'polypeptide(L)'
;MKKKIVSALMVAAMVVTAFAGCGSDKGGTSTQGGDKTSKSSGKVYMLNFKPETDEAWQNLAETYTDQTGVEVNVLTAADGQYNTTLQSEMAKSDAPTIFNVGNSSAAQTWNDYTYDLKDSELYKHLTDKSLVINYDDKVAAIANCYECYGLIYMPQRIICFSGRIL
;
A
#
# COMPACT_ATOMS: atom_id res chain seq x y z
N MET A 1 -3.80 -16.54 -53.71
CA MET A 1 -4.56 -17.44 -52.83
C MET A 1 -3.69 -18.24 -51.82
N LYS A 2 -2.37 -18.07 -51.77
CA LYS A 2 -1.46 -18.83 -50.88
C LYS A 2 -1.15 -18.14 -49.53
N LYS A 3 -1.58 -16.89 -49.29
CA LYS A 3 -1.29 -16.13 -48.05
C LYS A 3 -2.39 -16.23 -47.00
N LYS A 4 -3.56 -16.76 -47.32
CA LYS A 4 -4.70 -16.86 -46.37
C LYS A 4 -4.79 -18.21 -45.64
N ILE A 5 -3.99 -19.20 -46.05
CA ILE A 5 -4.01 -20.54 -45.45
C ILE A 5 -3.03 -20.65 -44.25
N VAL A 6 -2.00 -19.82 -44.20
CA VAL A 6 -0.99 -19.85 -43.13
C VAL A 6 -1.52 -19.24 -41.84
N SER A 7 -2.46 -18.28 -41.89
CA SER A 7 -3.05 -17.67 -40.70
C SER A 7 -4.07 -18.56 -39.97
N ALA A 8 -4.66 -19.52 -40.65
CA ALA A 8 -5.66 -20.42 -40.05
C ALA A 8 -5.03 -21.58 -39.24
N LEU A 9 -3.78 -21.92 -39.52
CA LEU A 9 -3.07 -23.02 -38.85
C LEU A 9 -2.39 -22.62 -37.53
N MET A 10 -2.20 -21.31 -37.25
CA MET A 10 -1.61 -20.84 -35.99
C MET A 10 -2.62 -20.64 -34.85
N VAL A 11 -3.92 -20.63 -35.13
CA VAL A 11 -4.98 -20.46 -34.11
C VAL A 11 -5.41 -21.81 -33.50
N ALA A 12 -5.12 -22.92 -34.13
CA ALA A 12 -5.55 -24.25 -33.69
C ALA A 12 -4.61 -24.94 -32.66
N ALA A 13 -3.46 -24.33 -32.35
CA ALA A 13 -2.44 -24.94 -31.45
C ALA A 13 -2.52 -24.50 -29.99
N MET A 14 -3.45 -23.61 -29.57
CA MET A 14 -3.51 -23.03 -28.21
C MET A 14 -4.65 -23.56 -27.33
N VAL A 15 -5.34 -24.64 -27.67
CA VAL A 15 -6.54 -25.09 -26.92
C VAL A 15 -6.37 -26.43 -26.20
N VAL A 16 -5.18 -26.99 -26.07
CA VAL A 16 -5.01 -28.36 -25.50
C VAL A 16 -4.12 -28.40 -24.23
N THR A 17 -4.12 -27.37 -23.36
CA THR A 17 -3.42 -27.51 -22.05
C THR A 17 -4.21 -26.97 -20.86
N ALA A 18 -5.45 -27.37 -20.70
CA ALA A 18 -6.22 -27.00 -19.52
C ALA A 18 -7.12 -28.15 -19.02
N PHE A 19 -6.59 -29.34 -18.78
CA PHE A 19 -7.29 -30.37 -17.99
C PHE A 19 -6.29 -31.43 -17.53
N ALA A 20 -5.65 -31.26 -16.38
CA ALA A 20 -5.23 -32.36 -15.53
C ALA A 20 -4.78 -31.82 -14.16
N GLY A 21 -5.48 -32.20 -13.11
CA GLY A 21 -4.95 -32.01 -11.75
C GLY A 21 -6.00 -31.85 -10.66
N CYS A 22 -7.01 -32.72 -10.65
CA CYS A 22 -7.78 -32.97 -9.43
C CYS A 22 -7.19 -34.22 -8.77
N GLY A 23 -6.67 -34.09 -7.55
CA GLY A 23 -6.15 -35.20 -6.75
C GLY A 23 -6.48 -34.96 -5.29
N SER A 24 -7.54 -35.59 -4.84
CA SER A 24 -7.88 -35.76 -3.42
C SER A 24 -6.88 -36.67 -2.74
N ASP A 25 -6.49 -36.37 -1.51
CA ASP A 25 -6.35 -37.46 -0.54
C ASP A 25 -6.61 -36.99 0.90
N LYS A 26 -7.26 -37.92 1.60
CA LYS A 26 -7.77 -37.87 2.95
C LYS A 26 -6.72 -38.23 4.01
N GLY A 27 -6.88 -37.69 5.18
CA GLY A 27 -6.79 -38.49 6.39
C GLY A 27 -5.60 -38.26 7.29
N GLY A 28 -5.88 -37.88 8.52
CA GLY A 28 -4.93 -38.00 9.64
C GLY A 28 -5.27 -37.12 10.83
N THR A 29 -6.13 -37.62 11.71
CA THR A 29 -6.46 -37.10 13.05
C THR A 29 -5.24 -37.15 13.98
N SER A 30 -5.00 -36.07 14.76
CA SER A 30 -4.82 -36.16 16.23
C SER A 30 -4.49 -34.79 16.85
N THR A 31 -5.40 -34.32 17.65
CA THR A 31 -5.41 -33.80 19.03
C THR A 31 -4.13 -33.16 19.59
N GLN A 32 -4.16 -31.90 19.97
CA GLN A 32 -4.18 -31.40 21.34
C GLN A 32 -3.61 -29.99 21.47
N GLY A 33 -4.45 -29.09 21.95
CA GLY A 33 -4.22 -28.13 22.98
C GLY A 33 -3.05 -27.14 22.83
N GLY A 34 -3.33 -25.97 22.33
CA GLY A 34 -2.48 -24.80 22.43
C GLY A 34 -3.29 -23.59 22.02
N ASP A 35 -3.33 -22.63 22.84
CA ASP A 35 -3.95 -21.33 22.78
C ASP A 35 -4.18 -20.84 21.34
N LYS A 36 -5.45 -20.77 20.92
CA LYS A 36 -5.82 -20.24 19.61
C LYS A 36 -5.77 -18.71 19.68
N THR A 37 -4.58 -18.16 19.58
CA THR A 37 -4.45 -16.83 18.97
C THR A 37 -4.99 -16.99 17.56
N SER A 38 -6.17 -16.43 17.29
CA SER A 38 -6.76 -16.42 15.97
C SER A 38 -5.77 -15.69 15.04
N LYS A 39 -4.99 -16.45 14.26
CA LYS A 39 -4.15 -15.85 13.21
C LYS A 39 -5.11 -15.10 12.28
N SER A 40 -5.03 -13.78 12.33
CA SER A 40 -5.69 -12.93 11.36
C SER A 40 -5.20 -13.34 9.98
N SER A 41 -6.10 -13.76 9.11
CA SER A 41 -5.79 -14.12 7.73
C SER A 41 -5.71 -12.87 6.83
N GLY A 42 -5.49 -11.70 7.42
CA GLY A 42 -5.36 -10.43 6.70
C GLY A 42 -3.97 -10.28 6.10
N LYS A 43 -3.90 -9.45 5.07
CA LYS A 43 -2.67 -9.02 4.41
C LYS A 43 -2.68 -7.50 4.36
N VAL A 44 -1.54 -6.88 4.64
CA VAL A 44 -1.34 -5.44 4.51
C VAL A 44 -0.37 -5.18 3.37
N TYR A 45 -0.75 -4.29 2.45
CA TYR A 45 0.12 -3.80 1.42
C TYR A 45 0.22 -2.28 1.51
N MET A 46 1.40 -1.76 1.83
CA MET A 46 1.68 -0.34 1.97
C MET A 46 2.51 0.17 0.80
N LEU A 47 2.06 1.26 0.17
CA LEU A 47 2.88 2.01 -0.79
C LEU A 47 3.49 3.22 -0.09
N ASN A 48 4.81 3.16 0.13
CA ASN A 48 5.60 4.23 0.74
C ASN A 48 6.07 5.26 -0.29
N PHE A 49 5.96 6.56 0.04
CA PHE A 49 6.36 7.66 -0.86
C PHE A 49 7.76 8.22 -0.56
N LYS A 50 8.41 7.76 0.52
CA LYS A 50 9.72 8.28 0.99
C LYS A 50 10.80 7.22 0.88
N PRO A 51 11.64 7.25 -0.18
CA PRO A 51 12.72 6.28 -0.34
C PRO A 51 13.69 6.23 0.84
N GLU A 52 13.93 7.36 1.50
CA GLU A 52 14.82 7.47 2.65
C GLU A 52 14.32 6.74 3.91
N THR A 53 13.05 6.36 3.96
CA THR A 53 12.46 5.62 5.08
C THR A 53 12.23 4.14 4.75
N ASP A 54 12.65 3.68 3.58
CA ASP A 54 12.38 2.32 3.12
C ASP A 54 12.84 1.25 4.11
N GLU A 55 14.09 1.30 4.53
CA GLU A 55 14.66 0.33 5.48
C GLU A 55 13.86 0.27 6.79
N ALA A 56 13.46 1.43 7.31
CA ALA A 56 12.67 1.49 8.54
C ALA A 56 11.29 0.84 8.38
N TRP A 57 10.64 1.05 7.24
CA TRP A 57 9.35 0.43 6.95
C TRP A 57 9.46 -1.08 6.70
N GLN A 58 10.51 -1.56 6.02
CA GLN A 58 10.77 -2.99 5.85
C GLN A 58 10.98 -3.69 7.20
N ASN A 59 11.82 -3.12 8.07
CA ASN A 59 12.07 -3.66 9.41
C ASN A 59 10.80 -3.68 10.28
N LEU A 60 9.95 -2.64 10.18
CA LEU A 60 8.68 -2.59 10.90
C LEU A 60 7.71 -3.65 10.38
N ALA A 61 7.63 -3.84 9.05
CA ALA A 61 6.79 -4.83 8.41
C ALA A 61 7.17 -6.25 8.84
N GLU A 62 8.45 -6.58 8.84
CA GLU A 62 8.98 -7.86 9.31
C GLU A 62 8.63 -8.08 10.80
N THR A 63 8.94 -7.10 11.65
CA THR A 63 8.63 -7.17 13.09
C THR A 63 7.14 -7.39 13.35
N TYR A 64 6.27 -6.69 12.66
CA TYR A 64 4.82 -6.82 12.81
C TYR A 64 4.33 -8.20 12.32
N THR A 65 4.85 -8.66 11.19
CA THR A 65 4.54 -9.98 10.65
C THR A 65 4.94 -11.09 11.63
N ASP A 66 6.12 -10.99 12.22
CA ASP A 66 6.62 -11.97 13.20
C ASP A 66 5.77 -12.01 14.47
N GLN A 67 5.35 -10.83 14.94
CA GLN A 67 4.56 -10.73 16.19
C GLN A 67 3.10 -11.14 16.02
N THR A 68 2.51 -10.88 14.86
CA THR A 68 1.06 -11.03 14.66
C THR A 68 0.68 -12.16 13.71
N GLY A 69 1.61 -12.60 12.86
CA GLY A 69 1.34 -13.53 11.76
C GLY A 69 0.58 -12.89 10.58
N VAL A 70 0.36 -11.57 10.60
CA VAL A 70 -0.23 -10.83 9.47
C VAL A 70 0.88 -10.45 8.51
N GLU A 71 0.76 -10.87 7.25
CA GLU A 71 1.72 -10.52 6.20
C GLU A 71 1.64 -9.01 5.90
N VAL A 72 2.79 -8.33 5.99
CA VAL A 72 2.91 -6.91 5.63
C VAL A 72 3.94 -6.76 4.52
N ASN A 73 3.49 -6.25 3.38
CA ASN A 73 4.34 -5.91 2.24
C ASN A 73 4.47 -4.40 2.11
N VAL A 74 5.69 -3.90 1.97
CA VAL A 74 5.97 -2.50 1.71
C VAL A 74 6.64 -2.36 0.36
N LEU A 75 6.03 -1.57 -0.53
CA LEU A 75 6.64 -1.12 -1.77
C LEU A 75 6.98 0.36 -1.64
N THR A 76 8.23 0.72 -1.86
CA THR A 76 8.65 2.11 -1.87
C THR A 76 8.77 2.62 -3.29
N ALA A 77 8.05 3.69 -3.61
CA ALA A 77 8.14 4.33 -4.91
C ALA A 77 9.49 5.06 -5.06
N ALA A 78 10.04 5.06 -6.27
CA ALA A 78 11.22 5.86 -6.59
C ALA A 78 10.93 7.36 -6.40
N ASP A 79 11.98 8.12 -6.11
CA ASP A 79 11.86 9.58 -5.89
C ASP A 79 11.15 10.25 -7.07
N GLY A 80 10.17 11.12 -6.75
CA GLY A 80 9.34 11.82 -7.72
C GLY A 80 8.35 10.95 -8.52
N GLN A 81 8.33 9.63 -8.33
CA GLN A 81 7.49 8.70 -9.09
C GLN A 81 6.24 8.21 -8.34
N TYR A 82 6.00 8.68 -7.13
CA TYR A 82 4.95 8.14 -6.27
C TYR A 82 3.57 8.10 -6.94
N ASN A 83 3.12 9.20 -7.53
CA ASN A 83 1.78 9.26 -8.14
C ASN A 83 1.62 8.31 -9.33
N THR A 84 2.65 8.17 -10.15
CA THR A 84 2.65 7.22 -11.28
C THR A 84 2.62 5.77 -10.77
N THR A 85 3.41 5.49 -9.74
CA THR A 85 3.45 4.18 -9.09
C THR A 85 2.11 3.87 -8.44
N LEU A 86 1.51 4.81 -7.70
CA LEU A 86 0.21 4.63 -7.06
C LEU A 86 -0.88 4.30 -8.07
N GLN A 87 -0.96 5.04 -9.19
CA GLN A 87 -1.92 4.75 -10.26
C GLN A 87 -1.75 3.34 -10.83
N SER A 88 -0.51 2.93 -11.05
CA SER A 88 -0.19 1.61 -11.56
C SER A 88 -0.54 0.50 -10.56
N GLU A 89 -0.23 0.69 -9.28
CA GLU A 89 -0.51 -0.29 -8.22
C GLU A 89 -2.01 -0.41 -7.94
N MET A 90 -2.75 0.71 -7.92
CA MET A 90 -4.20 0.71 -7.69
C MET A 90 -5.00 0.06 -8.83
N ALA A 91 -4.41 -0.08 -10.01
CA ALA A 91 -5.03 -0.78 -11.15
C ALA A 91 -4.87 -2.31 -11.06
N LYS A 92 -4.08 -2.83 -10.13
CA LYS A 92 -3.86 -4.27 -9.96
C LYS A 92 -4.97 -4.92 -9.14
N SER A 93 -5.13 -6.21 -9.27
CA SER A 93 -6.02 -7.01 -8.42
C SER A 93 -5.58 -7.05 -6.96
N ASP A 94 -4.28 -6.88 -6.70
CA ASP A 94 -3.66 -6.79 -5.39
C ASP A 94 -3.17 -5.34 -5.18
N ALA A 95 -4.11 -4.45 -4.96
CA ALA A 95 -3.84 -3.03 -4.79
C ALA A 95 -3.36 -2.70 -3.36
N PRO A 96 -2.62 -1.59 -3.16
CA PRO A 96 -2.26 -1.14 -1.83
C PRO A 96 -3.46 -0.92 -0.92
N THR A 97 -3.39 -1.45 0.29
CA THR A 97 -4.37 -1.21 1.36
C THR A 97 -4.04 0.01 2.21
N ILE A 98 -2.77 0.45 2.17
CA ILE A 98 -2.30 1.69 2.81
C ILE A 98 -1.51 2.47 1.77
N PHE A 99 -1.88 3.72 1.56
CA PHE A 99 -1.19 4.63 0.64
C PHE A 99 -1.24 6.07 1.14
N ASN A 100 -0.37 6.91 0.63
CA ASN A 100 -0.26 8.31 1.07
C ASN A 100 -1.01 9.25 0.15
N VAL A 101 -1.70 10.21 0.74
CA VAL A 101 -2.26 11.37 0.06
C VAL A 101 -1.67 12.64 0.66
N GLY A 102 -1.07 13.50 -0.17
CA GLY A 102 -0.29 14.64 0.30
C GLY A 102 -1.12 15.92 0.53
N ASN A 103 -2.38 15.96 0.06
CA ASN A 103 -3.23 17.15 0.16
C ASN A 103 -4.69 16.80 -0.15
N SER A 104 -5.57 17.78 0.01
CA SER A 104 -7.02 17.63 -0.21
C SER A 104 -7.36 17.28 -1.68
N SER A 105 -6.61 17.75 -2.65
CA SER A 105 -6.84 17.40 -4.06
C SER A 105 -6.52 15.93 -4.35
N ALA A 106 -5.45 15.41 -3.74
CA ALA A 106 -5.15 13.99 -3.80
C ALA A 106 -6.21 13.15 -3.08
N ALA A 107 -6.69 13.60 -1.91
CA ALA A 107 -7.79 12.94 -1.21
C ALA A 107 -9.07 12.90 -2.05
N GLN A 108 -9.38 13.97 -2.77
CA GLN A 108 -10.49 14.01 -3.73
C GLN A 108 -10.31 12.97 -4.85
N THR A 109 -9.12 12.91 -5.45
CA THR A 109 -8.83 11.97 -6.55
C THR A 109 -9.01 10.52 -6.12
N TRP A 110 -8.64 10.20 -4.88
CA TRP A 110 -8.66 8.84 -4.35
C TRP A 110 -9.84 8.56 -3.41
N ASN A 111 -10.86 9.45 -3.38
CA ASN A 111 -11.97 9.36 -2.44
C ASN A 111 -12.68 8.00 -2.42
N ASP A 112 -12.91 7.42 -3.59
CA ASP A 112 -13.60 6.13 -3.72
C ASP A 112 -12.79 4.94 -3.17
N TYR A 113 -11.49 5.13 -2.97
CA TYR A 113 -10.56 4.14 -2.42
C TYR A 113 -10.20 4.37 -0.95
N THR A 114 -10.66 5.49 -0.35
CA THR A 114 -10.34 5.82 1.03
C THR A 114 -11.47 5.39 1.97
N TYR A 115 -11.09 4.80 3.10
CA TYR A 115 -11.99 4.48 4.19
C TYR A 115 -12.17 5.72 5.10
N ASP A 116 -13.34 5.88 5.76
CA ASP A 116 -13.50 6.91 6.79
C ASP A 116 -12.77 6.50 8.07
N LEU A 117 -11.74 7.24 8.41
CA LEU A 117 -10.89 6.98 9.56
C LEU A 117 -11.41 7.59 10.86
N LYS A 118 -12.57 8.25 10.86
CA LYS A 118 -13.14 8.96 12.03
C LYS A 118 -13.30 8.07 13.27
N ASP A 119 -13.66 6.80 13.07
CA ASP A 119 -13.87 5.84 14.15
C ASP A 119 -12.66 4.93 14.39
N SER A 120 -11.56 5.12 13.67
CA SER A 120 -10.36 4.32 13.83
C SER A 120 -9.66 4.59 15.16
N GLU A 121 -8.99 3.58 15.71
CA GLU A 121 -8.16 3.73 16.91
C GLU A 121 -7.05 4.75 16.66
N LEU A 122 -6.46 4.78 15.45
CA LEU A 122 -5.45 5.77 15.10
C LEU A 122 -5.96 7.20 15.25
N TYR A 123 -7.17 7.49 14.75
CA TYR A 123 -7.78 8.82 14.89
C TYR A 123 -8.07 9.18 16.36
N LYS A 124 -8.50 8.21 17.19
CA LYS A 124 -8.76 8.44 18.61
C LYS A 124 -7.50 8.84 19.37
N HIS A 125 -6.35 8.29 18.99
CA HIS A 125 -5.05 8.56 19.62
C HIS A 125 -4.36 9.83 19.12
N LEU A 126 -4.89 10.52 18.11
CA LEU A 126 -4.32 11.80 17.68
C LEU A 126 -4.40 12.84 18.79
N THR A 127 -3.24 13.43 19.12
CA THR A 127 -3.13 14.54 20.07
C THR A 127 -3.69 15.84 19.53
N ASP A 128 -3.60 16.01 18.21
CA ASP A 128 -4.14 17.16 17.49
C ASP A 128 -5.01 16.69 16.33
N LYS A 129 -6.31 16.97 16.41
CA LYS A 129 -7.30 16.58 15.41
C LYS A 129 -7.21 17.41 14.11
N SER A 130 -6.37 18.45 14.07
CA SER A 130 -6.08 19.18 12.82
C SER A 130 -5.14 18.41 11.88
N LEU A 131 -4.51 17.34 12.37
CA LEU A 131 -3.56 16.48 11.64
C LEU A 131 -4.23 15.48 10.70
N VAL A 132 -5.30 15.91 10.05
CA VAL A 132 -6.07 15.05 9.14
C VAL A 132 -6.39 15.78 7.84
N ILE A 133 -6.66 15.03 6.80
CA ILE A 133 -7.30 15.53 5.60
C ILE A 133 -8.75 15.08 5.61
N ASN A 134 -9.65 16.04 5.68
CA ASN A 134 -11.08 15.79 5.55
C ASN A 134 -11.51 15.98 4.10
N TYR A 135 -12.35 15.08 3.61
CA TYR A 135 -12.99 15.18 2.32
C TYR A 135 -14.35 14.47 2.36
N ASP A 136 -15.39 15.12 1.84
CA ASP A 136 -16.76 14.57 1.73
C ASP A 136 -17.30 14.02 3.07
N ASP A 137 -17.18 14.83 4.14
CA ASP A 137 -17.60 14.52 5.51
C ASP A 137 -16.90 13.35 6.19
N LYS A 138 -15.86 12.78 5.58
CA LYS A 138 -15.01 11.73 6.15
C LYS A 138 -13.60 12.21 6.46
N VAL A 139 -12.96 11.57 7.41
CA VAL A 139 -11.52 11.66 7.66
C VAL A 139 -10.83 10.74 6.65
N ALA A 140 -10.43 11.31 5.51
CA ALA A 140 -9.86 10.55 4.39
C ALA A 140 -8.41 10.15 4.62
N ALA A 141 -7.65 10.94 5.40
CA ALA A 141 -6.26 10.62 5.73
C ALA A 141 -5.85 11.23 7.08
N ILE A 142 -4.85 10.59 7.69
CA ILE A 142 -4.20 11.01 8.93
C ILE A 142 -2.73 11.28 8.61
N ALA A 143 -2.18 12.40 9.13
CA ALA A 143 -0.77 12.73 8.93
C ALA A 143 0.14 11.69 9.62
N ASN A 144 1.12 11.19 8.87
CA ASN A 144 2.17 10.30 9.39
C ASN A 144 3.47 11.06 9.67
N CYS A 145 3.66 12.25 9.11
CA CYS A 145 4.79 13.13 9.37
C CYS A 145 4.45 14.59 9.06
N TYR A 146 5.20 15.49 9.66
CA TYR A 146 5.18 16.92 9.34
C TYR A 146 6.47 17.31 8.63
N GLU A 147 6.32 18.09 7.57
CA GLU A 147 7.46 18.72 6.90
C GLU A 147 7.24 20.23 6.89
N CYS A 148 8.26 20.96 7.37
CA CYS A 148 8.25 22.41 7.35
C CYS A 148 9.25 22.92 6.31
N TYR A 149 8.80 23.83 5.47
CA TYR A 149 9.64 24.58 4.54
C TYR A 149 9.66 26.03 4.97
N GLY A 150 10.83 26.64 4.99
CA GLY A 150 10.96 28.02 5.41
C GLY A 150 12.15 28.74 4.78
N LEU A 151 12.10 30.06 4.82
CA LEU A 151 13.21 30.95 4.46
C LEU A 151 13.85 31.42 5.74
N ILE A 152 15.16 31.17 5.90
CA ILE A 152 15.94 31.75 6.97
C ILE A 152 16.60 33.02 6.42
N TYR A 153 16.18 34.19 6.93
CA TYR A 153 16.78 35.47 6.61
C TYR A 153 17.93 35.76 7.55
N MET A 154 19.14 35.87 7.01
CA MET A 154 20.31 36.38 7.71
C MET A 154 20.59 37.80 7.19
N PRO A 155 20.92 38.80 8.05
CA PRO A 155 21.05 40.19 7.65
C PRO A 155 22.03 40.45 6.50
N GLN A 156 22.87 39.51 6.19
CA GLN A 156 23.88 39.62 5.14
C GLN A 156 23.79 38.62 4.01
N ARG A 157 22.87 37.59 4.11
CA ARG A 157 22.65 36.57 3.05
C ARG A 157 21.28 35.94 3.20
N ILE A 158 20.61 35.72 2.08
CA ILE A 158 19.43 34.86 2.03
C ILE A 158 19.93 33.44 1.76
N ILE A 159 19.69 32.52 2.68
CA ILE A 159 19.95 31.09 2.49
C ILE A 159 18.61 30.37 2.48
N CYS A 160 18.25 29.76 1.35
CA CYS A 160 17.14 28.83 1.30
C CYS A 160 17.56 27.51 1.96
N PHE A 161 16.92 27.16 3.04
CA PHE A 161 17.16 25.89 3.72
C PHE A 161 15.90 25.02 3.61
N SER A 162 16.05 23.86 3.01
CA SER A 162 15.05 22.78 3.11
C SER A 162 15.56 21.83 4.19
N GLY A 163 14.96 21.88 5.36
CA GLY A 163 15.35 21.05 6.51
C GLY A 163 14.16 20.19 6.95
N ARG A 164 14.39 18.91 7.16
CA ARG A 164 13.44 18.00 7.81
C ARG A 164 13.70 18.05 9.31
N ILE A 165 12.63 18.20 10.08
CA ILE A 165 12.66 17.98 11.52
C ILE A 165 12.05 16.57 11.71
N LEU A 166 12.85 15.65 12.17
CA LEU A 166 12.44 14.32 12.62
C LEU A 166 11.76 14.41 13.98
#